data_43ef446693f3224258deec5f613d2766
#
_entry.id   43ef446693f3224258deec5f613d2766
#
_cell.length_a   1.000
_cell.length_b   1.000
_cell.length_c   1.000
_cell.angle_alpha   90.00
_cell.angle_beta   90.00
_cell.angle_gamma   90.00
#
_symmetry.space_group_name_H-M   'P 1'
#
loop_
_entity.id
_entity.type
_entity.pdbx_description
1 polymer ?
#
loop_
_entity_poly.entity_id
_entity_poly.type
_entity_poly.pdbx_seq_one_letter_code
_entity_poly.pdbx_strand_id
1 'polypeptide(L)'
;MVKRTVLINGQRKVITVSMRRPAEDVRPSMAQHMGLRGMDDALDLKSSVALVIDQETNEVLFQKNTQAVLPIASITKLMTALVVLDAKMPDEEILRVGEEDRDLEKGSSSRLRVGTEMTRRDMLLLALMSSENRAASALSRYYPGGKPAFVKAMNRKAVELNMADTKFADPTGLTSHNVSSAGDLVKLVNAAYTQPLIRQFSTQTEYEVTVGGRPQHFINTNRLVRGGEWDIGVQKTGYISEAGRCLVMQAKVLSRPVVMVFLDSVGKVSRFADAVRVRHWLENSGIGLTRSAPSVSIPAAAVPHAALETNPRAAIEAQAREIMR
;
A
#
# COMPACT_ATOMS: atom_id res chain seq x y z
N MET A 1 7.75 -7.53 27.92
CA MET A 1 8.37 -8.36 28.97
C MET A 1 7.92 -7.81 30.32
N VAL A 2 7.26 -8.63 31.15
CA VAL A 2 6.84 -8.22 32.50
C VAL A 2 7.74 -8.95 33.49
N LYS A 3 8.37 -8.19 34.41
CA LYS A 3 9.13 -8.77 35.51
C LYS A 3 8.16 -9.16 36.63
N ARG A 4 8.07 -10.43 36.99
CA ARG A 4 7.33 -10.92 38.14
C ARG A 4 8.31 -11.46 39.19
N THR A 5 8.14 -11.05 40.43
CA THR A 5 8.87 -11.63 41.56
C THR A 5 8.10 -12.85 42.04
N VAL A 6 8.71 -14.00 42.03
CA VAL A 6 8.15 -15.27 42.55
C VAL A 6 9.04 -15.78 43.67
N LEU A 7 8.43 -16.41 44.67
CA LEU A 7 9.14 -17.14 45.73
C LEU A 7 9.42 -18.57 45.23
N ILE A 8 10.69 -18.93 45.08
CA ILE A 8 11.13 -20.28 44.74
C ILE A 8 12.04 -20.71 45.89
N ASN A 9 11.67 -21.77 46.61
CA ASN A 9 12.40 -22.30 47.77
C ASN A 9 12.68 -21.23 48.85
N GLY A 10 11.69 -20.38 49.14
CA GLY A 10 11.80 -19.33 50.15
C GLY A 10 12.62 -18.10 49.73
N GLN A 11 13.22 -18.08 48.53
CA GLN A 11 13.99 -16.96 48.03
C GLN A 11 13.18 -16.19 46.92
N ARG A 12 13.19 -14.86 47.00
CA ARG A 12 12.59 -14.00 45.96
C ARG A 12 13.49 -14.02 44.69
N LYS A 13 12.95 -14.63 43.63
CA LYS A 13 13.58 -14.57 42.29
C LYS A 13 12.73 -13.72 41.35
N VAL A 14 13.37 -12.82 40.61
CA VAL A 14 12.73 -12.05 39.54
C VAL A 14 12.82 -12.88 38.25
N ILE A 15 11.67 -13.37 37.81
CA ILE A 15 11.59 -14.02 36.50
C ILE A 15 11.01 -13.05 35.48
N THR A 16 11.67 -12.95 34.32
CA THR A 16 11.15 -12.21 33.20
C THR A 16 10.22 -13.12 32.41
N VAL A 17 8.92 -12.92 32.55
CA VAL A 17 7.93 -13.66 31.77
C VAL A 17 7.71 -12.92 30.45
N SER A 18 8.09 -13.55 29.36
CA SER A 18 7.63 -13.14 28.03
C SER A 18 6.14 -13.46 27.97
N MET A 19 5.27 -12.47 28.19
CA MET A 19 3.90 -12.60 27.73
C MET A 19 3.95 -12.76 26.23
N ARG A 20 3.71 -13.97 25.72
CA ARG A 20 3.19 -14.09 24.35
C ARG A 20 1.94 -13.24 24.33
N ARG A 21 1.95 -12.17 23.51
CA ARG A 21 0.66 -11.52 23.18
C ARG A 21 -0.28 -12.65 22.78
N PRO A 22 -1.55 -12.63 23.24
CA PRO A 22 -2.55 -13.52 22.69
C PRO A 22 -2.37 -13.48 21.17
N ALA A 23 -2.47 -14.61 20.48
CA ALA A 23 -2.52 -14.62 19.03
C ALA A 23 -3.52 -13.50 18.67
N GLU A 24 -3.04 -12.46 17.97
CA GLU A 24 -3.95 -11.44 17.46
C GLU A 24 -5.07 -12.24 16.81
N ASP A 25 -6.31 -11.96 17.20
CA ASP A 25 -7.49 -12.45 16.49
C ASP A 25 -7.32 -11.94 15.06
N VAL A 26 -6.69 -12.76 14.23
CA VAL A 26 -6.38 -12.41 12.84
C VAL A 26 -7.70 -12.54 12.12
N ARG A 27 -8.48 -11.47 12.13
CA ARG A 27 -9.66 -11.40 11.29
C ARG A 27 -9.24 -11.74 9.88
N PRO A 28 -9.94 -12.68 9.22
CA PRO A 28 -9.60 -13.06 7.86
C PRO A 28 -9.65 -11.81 6.96
N SER A 29 -8.70 -11.72 6.02
CA SER A 29 -8.69 -10.65 5.02
C SER A 29 -9.85 -10.82 4.03
N MET A 30 -10.17 -9.76 3.26
CA MET A 30 -11.19 -9.84 2.20
C MET A 30 -10.83 -10.91 1.16
N ALA A 31 -9.57 -10.99 0.73
CA ALA A 31 -9.13 -12.01 -0.21
C ALA A 31 -9.29 -13.44 0.35
N GLN A 32 -9.10 -13.61 1.66
CA GLN A 32 -9.33 -14.90 2.32
C GLN A 32 -10.82 -15.26 2.34
N HIS A 33 -11.71 -14.30 2.60
CA HIS A 33 -13.17 -14.50 2.51
C HIS A 33 -13.60 -14.86 1.07
N MET A 34 -12.96 -14.28 0.07
CA MET A 34 -13.21 -14.59 -1.34
C MET A 34 -12.57 -15.91 -1.81
N GLY A 35 -11.91 -16.67 -0.94
CA GLY A 35 -11.24 -17.94 -1.28
C GLY A 35 -10.02 -17.78 -2.17
N LEU A 36 -9.44 -16.58 -2.30
CA LEU A 36 -8.29 -16.32 -3.18
C LEU A 36 -6.95 -16.74 -2.55
N ARG A 37 -6.92 -16.95 -1.24
CA ARG A 37 -5.70 -17.35 -0.52
C ARG A 37 -5.43 -18.84 -0.72
N GLY A 38 -4.16 -19.19 -1.00
CA GLY A 38 -3.74 -20.58 -1.17
C GLY A 38 -3.97 -21.15 -2.56
N MET A 39 -4.39 -20.34 -3.53
CA MET A 39 -4.40 -20.76 -4.94
C MET A 39 -2.95 -20.92 -5.41
N ASP A 40 -2.67 -22.08 -6.00
CA ASP A 40 -1.35 -22.39 -6.55
C ASP A 40 -1.02 -21.50 -7.75
N ASP A 41 0.26 -21.19 -7.89
CA ASP A 41 0.81 -20.48 -9.03
C ASP A 41 2.24 -20.93 -9.31
N ALA A 42 2.74 -20.66 -10.53
CA ALA A 42 4.03 -21.12 -11.01
C ALA A 42 5.23 -20.62 -10.18
N LEU A 43 5.06 -19.55 -9.39
CA LEU A 43 6.12 -18.92 -8.58
C LEU A 43 5.95 -19.14 -7.07
N ASP A 44 4.93 -19.90 -6.64
CA ASP A 44 4.58 -20.13 -5.22
C ASP A 44 4.51 -18.80 -4.43
N LEU A 45 3.83 -17.80 -5.01
CA LEU A 45 3.67 -16.52 -4.36
C LEU A 45 2.72 -16.59 -3.17
N LYS A 46 3.09 -15.94 -2.08
CA LYS A 46 2.29 -15.89 -0.85
C LYS A 46 1.26 -14.75 -0.85
N SER A 47 1.25 -13.94 -1.91
CA SER A 47 0.23 -12.94 -2.18
C SER A 47 -0.98 -13.59 -2.84
N SER A 48 -2.19 -13.24 -2.38
CA SER A 48 -3.46 -13.74 -2.94
C SER A 48 -3.72 -13.16 -4.33
N VAL A 49 -3.25 -11.93 -4.58
CA VAL A 49 -3.30 -11.25 -5.88
C VAL A 49 -1.89 -10.82 -6.24
N ALA A 50 -1.48 -11.09 -7.48
CA ALA A 50 -0.22 -10.61 -8.03
C ALA A 50 -0.37 -10.20 -9.49
N LEU A 51 0.28 -9.10 -9.87
CA LEU A 51 0.37 -8.63 -11.25
C LEU A 51 1.77 -8.06 -11.50
N VAL A 52 2.42 -8.53 -12.55
CA VAL A 52 3.73 -8.04 -13.00
C VAL A 52 3.59 -7.63 -14.46
N ILE A 53 3.91 -6.38 -14.74
CA ILE A 53 3.79 -5.79 -16.08
C ILE A 53 5.11 -5.15 -16.48
N ASP A 54 5.50 -5.32 -17.72
CA ASP A 54 6.50 -4.48 -18.36
C ASP A 54 5.95 -3.05 -18.49
N GLN A 55 6.63 -2.07 -17.93
CA GLN A 55 6.15 -0.70 -17.89
C GLN A 55 6.18 0.00 -19.27
N GLU A 56 7.09 -0.39 -20.16
CA GLU A 56 7.24 0.23 -21.48
C GLU A 56 6.25 -0.35 -22.48
N THR A 57 6.07 -1.67 -22.47
CA THR A 57 5.24 -2.37 -23.47
C THR A 57 3.82 -2.65 -22.98
N ASN A 58 3.56 -2.53 -21.68
CA ASN A 58 2.34 -2.97 -21.00
C ASN A 58 2.07 -4.48 -21.10
N GLU A 59 3.09 -5.28 -21.48
CA GLU A 59 2.99 -6.73 -21.52
C GLU A 59 2.79 -7.30 -20.11
N VAL A 60 1.79 -8.16 -19.95
CA VAL A 60 1.57 -8.90 -18.71
C VAL A 60 2.58 -10.05 -18.63
N LEU A 61 3.55 -9.93 -17.72
CA LEU A 61 4.60 -10.94 -17.52
C LEU A 61 4.12 -12.06 -16.58
N PHE A 62 3.37 -11.71 -15.55
CA PHE A 62 2.78 -12.66 -14.60
C PHE A 62 1.48 -12.10 -14.03
N GLN A 63 0.49 -12.97 -13.82
CA GLN A 63 -0.77 -12.59 -13.20
C GLN A 63 -1.37 -13.72 -12.34
N LYS A 64 -2.01 -13.30 -11.23
CA LYS A 64 -2.74 -14.16 -10.31
C LYS A 64 -3.91 -13.38 -9.72
N ASN A 65 -5.15 -13.85 -9.92
CA ASN A 65 -6.38 -13.27 -9.37
C ASN A 65 -6.57 -11.76 -9.63
N THR A 66 -6.13 -11.23 -10.76
CA THR A 66 -6.02 -9.80 -11.04
C THR A 66 -7.36 -9.06 -11.14
N GLN A 67 -8.47 -9.79 -11.30
CA GLN A 67 -9.82 -9.23 -11.36
C GLN A 67 -10.40 -8.89 -9.98
N ALA A 68 -9.74 -9.33 -8.90
CA ALA A 68 -10.22 -9.09 -7.56
C ALA A 68 -10.09 -7.61 -7.17
N VAL A 69 -11.17 -7.03 -6.69
CA VAL A 69 -11.20 -5.69 -6.10
C VAL A 69 -11.09 -5.83 -4.59
N LEU A 70 -9.99 -5.35 -4.02
CA LEU A 70 -9.63 -5.56 -2.62
C LEU A 70 -9.33 -4.24 -1.91
N PRO A 71 -9.46 -4.18 -0.58
CA PRO A 71 -8.91 -3.09 0.21
C PRO A 71 -7.40 -2.97 -0.01
N ILE A 72 -6.90 -1.75 -0.16
CA ILE A 72 -5.51 -1.49 -0.56
C ILE A 72 -4.64 -0.89 0.54
N ALA A 73 -5.22 -0.64 1.71
CA ALA A 73 -4.54 -0.02 2.83
C ALA A 73 -3.74 1.23 2.41
N SER A 74 -2.56 1.43 2.99
CA SER A 74 -1.72 2.62 2.74
C SER A 74 -1.14 2.75 1.32
N ILE A 75 -1.44 1.85 0.37
CA ILE A 75 -1.17 2.11 -1.05
C ILE A 75 -1.94 3.37 -1.50
N THR A 76 -3.07 3.65 -0.89
CA THR A 76 -3.85 4.90 -0.99
C THR A 76 -2.99 6.15 -0.99
N LYS A 77 -1.88 6.17 -0.23
CA LYS A 77 -1.02 7.37 -0.09
C LYS A 77 -0.28 7.77 -1.37
N LEU A 78 -0.20 6.88 -2.38
CA LEU A 78 0.25 7.29 -3.72
C LEU A 78 -0.78 8.22 -4.38
N MET A 79 -2.08 7.92 -4.27
CA MET A 79 -3.12 8.81 -4.76
C MET A 79 -3.17 10.11 -3.95
N THR A 80 -3.01 10.03 -2.63
CA THR A 80 -2.88 11.22 -1.77
C THR A 80 -1.75 12.13 -2.24
N ALA A 81 -0.59 11.55 -2.56
CA ALA A 81 0.55 12.31 -3.06
C ALA A 81 0.27 12.98 -4.41
N LEU A 82 -0.36 12.27 -5.36
CA LEU A 82 -0.74 12.85 -6.64
C LEU A 82 -1.67 14.06 -6.46
N VAL A 83 -2.70 13.94 -5.63
CA VAL A 83 -3.66 15.03 -5.37
C VAL A 83 -2.99 16.23 -4.68
N VAL A 84 -2.06 15.99 -3.74
CA VAL A 84 -1.29 17.06 -3.08
C VAL A 84 -0.45 17.82 -4.10
N LEU A 85 0.27 17.11 -4.98
CA LEU A 85 1.12 17.74 -6.00
C LEU A 85 0.29 18.47 -7.08
N ASP A 86 -0.83 17.91 -7.50
CA ASP A 86 -1.72 18.53 -8.48
C ASP A 86 -2.32 19.86 -7.97
N ALA A 87 -2.48 19.98 -6.66
CA ALA A 87 -3.02 21.20 -6.04
C ALA A 87 -2.01 22.38 -6.07
N LYS A 88 -0.73 22.11 -6.34
CA LYS A 88 0.34 23.12 -6.45
C LYS A 88 0.38 24.11 -5.27
N MET A 89 0.03 23.63 -4.08
CA MET A 89 0.12 24.42 -2.86
C MET A 89 1.59 24.56 -2.43
N PRO A 90 1.97 25.65 -1.70
CA PRO A 90 3.35 25.85 -1.29
C PRO A 90 3.92 24.70 -0.48
N ASP A 91 5.06 24.16 -0.91
CA ASP A 91 5.74 23.04 -0.23
C ASP A 91 6.22 23.42 1.17
N GLU A 92 6.63 24.68 1.35
CA GLU A 92 7.17 25.23 2.62
C GLU A 92 6.07 25.68 3.59
N GLU A 93 4.80 25.59 3.21
CA GLU A 93 3.70 25.88 4.14
C GLU A 93 3.75 24.95 5.34
N ILE A 94 3.73 25.55 6.55
CA ILE A 94 3.74 24.81 7.81
C ILE A 94 2.35 24.24 8.09
N LEU A 95 2.28 22.93 8.18
CA LEU A 95 1.07 22.20 8.54
C LEU A 95 1.20 21.69 9.98
N ARG A 96 0.09 21.76 10.73
CA ARG A 96 0.02 21.28 12.10
C ARG A 96 -0.82 20.01 12.19
N VAL A 97 -0.32 18.97 12.84
CA VAL A 97 -1.10 17.78 13.20
C VAL A 97 -2.13 18.14 14.25
N GLY A 98 -3.41 17.98 13.93
CA GLY A 98 -4.53 18.21 14.83
C GLY A 98 -5.04 16.94 15.53
N GLU A 99 -6.01 17.08 16.42
CA GLU A 99 -6.75 15.96 17.02
C GLU A 99 -7.52 15.18 15.93
N GLU A 100 -8.00 15.88 14.89
CA GLU A 100 -8.72 15.34 13.74
C GLU A 100 -7.88 14.40 12.88
N ASP A 101 -6.54 14.42 13.08
CA ASP A 101 -5.60 13.56 12.35
C ASP A 101 -5.31 12.24 13.10
N ARG A 102 -5.91 12.06 14.30
CA ARG A 102 -5.80 10.81 15.04
C ARG A 102 -6.61 9.71 14.36
N ASP A 103 -6.01 8.53 14.33
CA ASP A 103 -6.72 7.33 13.89
C ASP A 103 -7.63 6.84 15.01
N LEU A 104 -8.94 7.02 14.81
CA LEU A 104 -9.99 6.53 15.70
C LEU A 104 -10.59 5.18 15.24
N GLU A 105 -10.25 4.74 14.03
CA GLU A 105 -10.78 3.51 13.44
C GLU A 105 -9.97 2.27 13.82
N LYS A 106 -8.66 2.33 13.66
CA LYS A 106 -7.75 1.20 13.85
C LYS A 106 -6.83 1.36 15.05
N GLY A 107 -6.82 2.54 15.67
CA GLY A 107 -5.95 2.84 16.80
C GLY A 107 -4.46 2.76 16.44
N SER A 108 -4.11 3.02 15.18
CA SER A 108 -2.72 2.98 14.73
C SER A 108 -1.89 4.03 15.46
N SER A 109 -0.70 3.64 15.92
CA SER A 109 0.25 4.57 16.52
C SER A 109 0.92 5.43 15.46
N SER A 110 1.26 6.68 15.82
CA SER A 110 2.08 7.57 15.00
C SER A 110 3.14 8.24 15.87
N ARG A 111 4.32 8.46 15.31
CA ARG A 111 5.40 9.23 15.95
C ARG A 111 5.17 10.73 15.87
N LEU A 112 4.32 11.18 14.94
CA LEU A 112 3.88 12.57 14.86
C LEU A 112 2.80 12.82 15.93
N ARG A 113 3.16 13.54 16.99
CA ARG A 113 2.22 13.89 18.06
C ARG A 113 1.27 14.99 17.58
N VAL A 114 0.08 15.08 18.18
CA VAL A 114 -0.79 16.25 18.04
C VAL A 114 -0.03 17.48 18.46
N GLY A 115 -0.17 18.56 17.68
CA GLY A 115 0.61 19.79 17.84
C GLY A 115 1.94 19.81 17.08
N THR A 116 2.36 18.71 16.46
CA THR A 116 3.57 18.69 15.61
C THR A 116 3.35 19.59 14.39
N GLU A 117 4.32 20.44 14.12
CA GLU A 117 4.36 21.35 12.97
C GLU A 117 5.53 20.96 12.07
N MET A 118 5.30 20.91 10.77
CA MET A 118 6.32 20.68 9.75
C MET A 118 5.84 21.15 8.38
N THR A 119 6.75 21.26 7.42
CA THR A 119 6.40 21.67 6.06
C THR A 119 5.47 20.68 5.39
N ARG A 120 4.69 21.14 4.41
CA ARG A 120 3.88 20.26 3.54
C ARG A 120 4.78 19.21 2.90
N ARG A 121 5.97 19.61 2.46
CA ARG A 121 6.98 18.74 1.86
C ARG A 121 7.38 17.60 2.81
N ASP A 122 7.69 17.89 4.07
CA ASP A 122 8.06 16.86 5.07
C ASP A 122 6.88 15.94 5.40
N MET A 123 5.66 16.48 5.50
CA MET A 123 4.45 15.68 5.67
C MET A 123 4.29 14.68 4.51
N LEU A 124 4.49 15.13 3.27
CA LEU A 124 4.40 14.29 2.07
C LEU A 124 5.48 13.22 2.06
N LEU A 125 6.72 13.58 2.40
CA LEU A 125 7.83 12.64 2.53
C LEU A 125 7.51 11.55 3.56
N LEU A 126 7.09 11.91 4.76
CA LEU A 126 6.78 10.95 5.81
C LEU A 126 5.55 10.07 5.48
N ALA A 127 4.55 10.60 4.78
CA ALA A 127 3.41 9.82 4.29
C ALA A 127 3.83 8.74 3.29
N LEU A 128 4.78 9.04 2.40
CA LEU A 128 5.25 8.10 1.37
C LEU A 128 6.30 7.12 1.91
N MET A 129 7.35 7.60 2.55
CA MET A 129 8.49 6.81 3.01
C MET A 129 8.14 5.91 4.20
N SER A 130 7.66 6.51 5.28
CA SER A 130 7.37 5.81 6.54
C SER A 130 5.90 5.49 6.76
N SER A 131 5.06 5.86 5.78
CA SER A 131 3.61 5.58 5.80
C SER A 131 2.86 6.26 6.96
N GLU A 132 3.29 7.44 7.41
CA GLU A 132 2.67 8.17 8.52
C GLU A 132 1.22 8.58 8.19
N ASN A 133 0.28 8.04 8.98
CA ASN A 133 -1.15 8.28 8.78
C ASN A 133 -1.54 9.72 9.11
N ARG A 134 -0.99 10.28 10.21
CA ARG A 134 -1.27 11.66 10.61
C ARG A 134 -0.76 12.67 9.60
N ALA A 135 0.36 12.39 8.94
CA ALA A 135 0.85 13.23 7.85
C ALA A 135 -0.12 13.23 6.66
N ALA A 136 -0.55 12.06 6.19
CA ALA A 136 -1.53 11.96 5.10
C ALA A 136 -2.88 12.62 5.44
N SER A 137 -3.33 12.49 6.69
CA SER A 137 -4.54 13.12 7.19
C SER A 137 -4.41 14.65 7.20
N ALA A 138 -3.32 15.18 7.76
CA ALA A 138 -3.06 16.64 7.80
C ALA A 138 -2.99 17.22 6.39
N LEU A 139 -2.27 16.59 5.46
CA LEU A 139 -2.20 17.00 4.04
C LEU A 139 -3.60 17.17 3.44
N SER A 140 -4.50 16.22 3.70
CA SER A 140 -5.87 16.28 3.18
C SER A 140 -6.73 17.35 3.87
N ARG A 141 -6.50 17.61 5.15
CA ARG A 141 -7.23 18.63 5.91
C ARG A 141 -6.87 20.05 5.48
N TYR A 142 -5.61 20.27 5.13
CA TYR A 142 -5.14 21.56 4.59
C TYR A 142 -5.40 21.75 3.08
N TYR A 143 -6.03 20.77 2.43
CA TYR A 143 -6.49 20.93 1.05
C TYR A 143 -7.67 21.91 0.98
N PRO A 144 -7.79 22.73 -0.08
CA PRO A 144 -8.94 23.62 -0.27
C PRO A 144 -10.27 22.87 -0.18
N GLY A 145 -11.10 23.22 0.80
CA GLY A 145 -12.34 22.53 1.12
C GLY A 145 -12.18 21.31 2.05
N GLY A 146 -10.97 21.09 2.58
CA GLY A 146 -10.69 20.05 3.60
C GLY A 146 -10.79 18.61 3.10
N LYS A 147 -10.79 17.66 4.06
CA LYS A 147 -10.85 16.21 3.76
C LYS A 147 -11.97 15.81 2.78
N PRO A 148 -13.22 16.32 2.88
CA PRO A 148 -14.27 15.92 1.94
C PRO A 148 -13.96 16.32 0.49
N ALA A 149 -13.41 17.51 0.28
CA ALA A 149 -13.01 17.96 -1.05
C ALA A 149 -11.79 17.18 -1.56
N PHE A 150 -10.86 16.83 -0.66
CA PHE A 150 -9.70 16.00 -0.98
C PHE A 150 -10.10 14.62 -1.46
N VAL A 151 -11.00 13.92 -0.74
CA VAL A 151 -11.51 12.59 -1.16
C VAL A 151 -12.24 12.66 -2.50
N LYS A 152 -13.01 13.72 -2.75
CA LYS A 152 -13.61 13.96 -4.08
C LYS A 152 -12.52 14.12 -5.16
N ALA A 153 -11.43 14.82 -4.86
CA ALA A 153 -10.30 14.99 -5.78
C ALA A 153 -9.58 13.65 -6.04
N MET A 154 -9.39 12.80 -5.02
CA MET A 154 -8.84 11.45 -5.19
C MET A 154 -9.68 10.60 -6.16
N ASN A 155 -11.00 10.59 -6.00
CA ASN A 155 -11.88 9.81 -6.88
C ASN A 155 -11.96 10.42 -8.30
N ARG A 156 -11.91 11.75 -8.44
CA ARG A 156 -11.79 12.39 -9.75
C ARG A 156 -10.49 12.00 -10.44
N LYS A 157 -9.36 12.01 -9.71
CA LYS A 157 -8.07 11.56 -10.25
C LYS A 157 -8.09 10.08 -10.64
N ALA A 158 -8.80 9.23 -9.90
CA ALA A 158 -8.99 7.82 -10.29
C ALA A 158 -9.72 7.71 -11.64
N VAL A 159 -10.76 8.51 -11.87
CA VAL A 159 -11.45 8.57 -13.17
C VAL A 159 -10.50 9.07 -14.27
N GLU A 160 -9.73 10.14 -14.02
CA GLU A 160 -8.74 10.67 -14.98
C GLU A 160 -7.68 9.62 -15.38
N LEU A 161 -7.32 8.74 -14.45
CA LEU A 161 -6.38 7.64 -14.67
C LEU A 161 -7.06 6.36 -15.22
N ASN A 162 -8.35 6.39 -15.53
CA ASN A 162 -9.14 5.23 -15.97
C ASN A 162 -9.12 4.06 -14.97
N MET A 163 -9.11 4.36 -13.66
CA MET A 163 -9.12 3.38 -12.57
C MET A 163 -10.57 3.02 -12.21
N ALA A 164 -11.23 2.23 -13.06
CA ALA A 164 -12.66 1.95 -12.98
C ALA A 164 -13.08 1.12 -11.75
N ASP A 165 -12.17 0.28 -11.23
CA ASP A 165 -12.40 -0.59 -10.08
C ASP A 165 -11.97 0.08 -8.75
N THR A 166 -11.60 1.37 -8.80
CA THR A 166 -11.00 2.05 -7.65
C THR A 166 -11.97 3.04 -7.02
N LYS A 167 -12.04 2.99 -5.69
CA LYS A 167 -12.79 3.96 -4.87
C LYS A 167 -11.96 4.35 -3.66
N PHE A 168 -11.94 5.64 -3.37
CA PHE A 168 -11.32 6.20 -2.18
C PHE A 168 -12.38 6.77 -1.24
N ALA A 169 -12.29 6.47 0.04
CA ALA A 169 -13.13 6.98 1.11
C ALA A 169 -12.32 7.82 2.13
N ASP A 170 -11.00 7.62 2.19
CA ASP A 170 -10.11 8.38 3.06
C ASP A 170 -8.72 8.58 2.42
N PRO A 171 -7.91 9.54 2.91
CA PRO A 171 -6.58 9.83 2.36
C PRO A 171 -5.47 8.91 2.89
N THR A 172 -5.73 8.07 3.90
CA THR A 172 -4.70 7.33 4.63
C THR A 172 -4.63 5.86 4.23
N GLY A 173 -5.78 5.27 3.87
CA GLY A 173 -5.97 3.84 3.65
C GLY A 173 -6.20 3.04 4.93
N LEU A 174 -6.66 3.69 6.00
CA LEU A 174 -7.04 3.01 7.25
C LEU A 174 -8.40 2.33 7.12
N THR A 175 -9.33 2.93 6.37
CA THR A 175 -10.61 2.30 6.08
C THR A 175 -10.49 1.19 5.05
N SER A 176 -11.27 0.12 5.22
CA SER A 176 -11.42 -0.96 4.25
C SER A 176 -12.18 -0.56 2.98
N HIS A 177 -12.79 0.63 2.97
CA HIS A 177 -13.53 1.15 1.82
C HIS A 177 -12.65 1.77 0.73
N ASN A 178 -11.33 1.91 0.95
CA ASN A 178 -10.38 2.22 -0.10
C ASN A 178 -10.05 0.92 -0.84
N VAL A 179 -10.67 0.74 -1.99
CA VAL A 179 -10.56 -0.51 -2.77
C VAL A 179 -10.01 -0.25 -4.16
N SER A 180 -9.35 -1.25 -4.73
CA SER A 180 -8.81 -1.20 -6.10
C SER A 180 -8.54 -2.60 -6.64
N SER A 181 -8.42 -2.74 -7.95
CA SER A 181 -7.89 -3.93 -8.63
C SER A 181 -6.38 -3.80 -8.88
N ALA A 182 -5.71 -4.93 -9.13
CA ALA A 182 -4.29 -4.92 -9.47
C ALA A 182 -3.99 -4.11 -10.74
N GLY A 183 -4.87 -4.18 -11.75
CA GLY A 183 -4.74 -3.41 -12.98
C GLY A 183 -4.81 -1.90 -12.76
N ASP A 184 -5.73 -1.44 -11.92
CA ASP A 184 -5.84 -0.03 -11.58
C ASP A 184 -4.63 0.46 -10.75
N LEU A 185 -4.10 -0.39 -9.87
CA LEU A 185 -2.89 -0.05 -9.12
C LEU A 185 -1.65 0.09 -10.01
N VAL A 186 -1.56 -0.63 -11.14
CA VAL A 186 -0.51 -0.39 -12.16
C VAL A 186 -0.64 1.01 -12.72
N LYS A 187 -1.85 1.47 -13.07
CA LYS A 187 -2.09 2.84 -13.56
C LYS A 187 -1.68 3.89 -12.53
N LEU A 188 -2.02 3.64 -11.25
CA LEU A 188 -1.62 4.51 -10.14
C LEU A 188 -0.09 4.59 -9.99
N VAL A 189 0.61 3.45 -10.04
CA VAL A 189 2.07 3.40 -9.95
C VAL A 189 2.72 4.12 -11.14
N ASN A 190 2.20 3.93 -12.35
CA ASN A 190 2.69 4.63 -13.55
C ASN A 190 2.51 6.15 -13.42
N ALA A 191 1.34 6.62 -12.97
CA ALA A 191 1.11 8.03 -12.72
C ALA A 191 2.04 8.59 -11.62
N ALA A 192 2.23 7.85 -10.53
CA ALA A 192 3.14 8.22 -9.46
C ALA A 192 4.60 8.28 -9.94
N TYR A 193 5.02 7.39 -10.82
CA TYR A 193 6.37 7.34 -11.39
C TYR A 193 6.69 8.58 -12.25
N THR A 194 5.72 9.23 -12.87
CA THR A 194 5.96 10.47 -13.63
C THR A 194 6.31 11.65 -12.72
N GLN A 195 6.04 11.56 -11.42
CA GLN A 195 6.27 12.64 -10.45
C GLN A 195 7.63 12.49 -9.75
N PRO A 196 8.62 13.38 -10.00
CA PRO A 196 9.96 13.26 -9.41
C PRO A 196 9.96 13.23 -7.90
N LEU A 197 9.12 14.03 -7.22
CA LEU A 197 9.01 14.06 -5.76
C LEU A 197 8.46 12.75 -5.20
N ILE A 198 7.48 12.12 -5.85
CA ILE A 198 6.95 10.83 -5.40
C ILE A 198 8.03 9.75 -5.53
N ARG A 199 8.79 9.74 -6.62
CA ARG A 199 9.94 8.83 -6.78
C ARG A 199 10.94 9.03 -5.64
N GLN A 200 11.41 10.26 -5.45
CA GLN A 200 12.38 10.59 -4.42
C GLN A 200 11.90 10.17 -3.02
N PHE A 201 10.69 10.58 -2.62
CA PHE A 201 10.19 10.37 -1.27
C PHE A 201 9.82 8.92 -0.98
N SER A 202 9.23 8.21 -1.96
CA SER A 202 8.87 6.81 -1.77
C SER A 202 10.09 5.89 -1.68
N THR A 203 11.23 6.28 -2.25
CA THR A 203 12.46 5.48 -2.28
C THR A 203 13.55 5.99 -1.33
N GLN A 204 13.29 7.04 -0.57
CA GLN A 204 14.21 7.50 0.47
C GLN A 204 14.32 6.45 1.58
N THR A 205 15.53 6.12 2.02
CA THR A 205 15.79 5.04 2.98
C THR A 205 15.40 5.41 4.41
N GLU A 206 15.73 6.63 4.79
CA GLU A 206 15.51 7.17 6.14
C GLU A 206 15.42 8.70 6.11
N TYR A 207 14.86 9.27 7.14
CA TYR A 207 14.76 10.73 7.31
C TYR A 207 14.71 11.08 8.79
N GLU A 208 15.43 12.11 9.17
CA GLU A 208 15.37 12.69 10.52
C GLU A 208 14.69 14.05 10.46
N VAL A 209 13.75 14.26 11.36
CA VAL A 209 13.04 15.52 11.50
C VAL A 209 12.83 15.84 12.97
N THR A 210 12.90 17.13 13.32
CA THR A 210 12.63 17.59 14.68
C THR A 210 11.13 17.64 14.96
N VAL A 211 10.68 16.86 15.93
CA VAL A 211 9.28 16.81 16.38
C VAL A 211 9.23 17.24 17.84
N GLY A 212 8.55 18.36 18.13
CA GLY A 212 8.45 18.90 19.50
C GLY A 212 9.82 19.15 20.16
N GLY A 213 10.78 19.67 19.41
CA GLY A 213 12.14 19.98 19.88
C GLY A 213 13.05 18.76 20.04
N ARG A 214 12.64 17.58 19.59
CA ARG A 214 13.44 16.34 19.68
C ARG A 214 13.62 15.72 18.30
N PRO A 215 14.84 15.23 17.96
CA PRO A 215 15.04 14.50 16.71
C PRO A 215 14.24 13.20 16.72
N GLN A 216 13.54 12.94 15.64
CA GLN A 216 12.79 11.72 15.37
C GLN A 216 13.30 11.10 14.08
N HIS A 217 13.78 9.88 14.17
CA HIS A 217 14.27 9.12 13.03
C HIS A 217 13.17 8.25 12.43
N PHE A 218 12.95 8.40 11.13
CA PHE A 218 11.98 7.64 10.35
C PHE A 218 12.71 6.79 9.31
N ILE A 219 12.25 5.57 9.09
CA ILE A 219 12.82 4.65 8.11
C ILE A 219 11.76 4.24 7.08
N ASN A 220 12.19 3.94 5.87
CA ASN A 220 11.32 3.43 4.84
C ASN A 220 10.65 2.10 5.28
N THR A 221 9.36 1.96 5.00
CA THR A 221 8.61 0.74 5.33
C THR A 221 8.98 -0.44 4.43
N ASN A 222 9.54 -0.17 3.25
CA ASN A 222 10.01 -1.19 2.31
C ASN A 222 11.47 -1.56 2.60
N ARG A 223 11.69 -2.79 3.05
CA ARG A 223 13.04 -3.29 3.32
C ARG A 223 13.89 -3.45 2.05
N LEU A 224 13.28 -3.61 0.86
CA LEU A 224 14.02 -3.71 -0.40
C LEU A 224 14.69 -2.38 -0.78
N VAL A 225 14.05 -1.25 -0.47
CA VAL A 225 14.65 0.09 -0.60
C VAL A 225 15.87 0.22 0.31
N ARG A 226 15.74 -0.22 1.56
CA ARG A 226 16.83 -0.09 2.55
C ARG A 226 18.01 -1.01 2.30
N GLY A 227 17.79 -2.13 1.58
CA GLY A 227 18.85 -3.08 1.24
C GLY A 227 19.79 -2.60 0.14
N GLY A 228 19.39 -1.62 -0.68
CA GLY A 228 20.23 -1.03 -1.73
C GLY A 228 20.48 -1.91 -2.96
N GLU A 229 19.95 -3.14 -2.99
CA GLU A 229 20.17 -4.11 -4.08
C GLU A 229 19.20 -3.95 -5.26
N TRP A 230 18.25 -3.04 -5.14
CA TRP A 230 17.17 -2.84 -6.10
C TRP A 230 17.19 -1.42 -6.66
N ASP A 231 17.05 -1.29 -7.97
CA ASP A 231 16.78 -0.02 -8.64
C ASP A 231 15.25 0.21 -8.63
N ILE A 232 14.76 0.81 -7.54
CA ILE A 232 13.33 1.07 -7.33
C ILE A 232 13.02 2.53 -7.64
N GLY A 233 12.12 2.77 -8.58
CA GLY A 233 11.70 4.12 -8.95
C GLY A 233 10.52 4.63 -8.12
N VAL A 234 9.54 3.77 -7.78
CA VAL A 234 8.39 4.09 -6.92
C VAL A 234 8.00 2.87 -6.10
N GLN A 235 7.58 3.06 -4.88
CA GLN A 235 7.00 1.98 -4.08
C GLN A 235 6.01 2.47 -3.02
N LYS A 236 5.15 1.57 -2.57
CA LYS A 236 4.34 1.77 -1.36
C LYS A 236 3.94 0.44 -0.76
N THR A 237 4.09 0.33 0.56
CA THR A 237 3.56 -0.80 1.35
C THR A 237 2.21 -0.43 1.97
N GLY A 238 1.38 -1.44 2.21
CA GLY A 238 0.12 -1.30 2.93
C GLY A 238 -0.13 -2.45 3.90
N TYR A 239 -0.89 -2.19 4.96
CA TYR A 239 -1.43 -3.19 5.86
C TYR A 239 -2.59 -2.63 6.68
N ILE A 240 -3.71 -3.27 6.60
CA ILE A 240 -4.80 -3.34 7.58
C ILE A 240 -5.27 -4.80 7.60
N SER A 241 -6.01 -5.22 8.60
CA SER A 241 -6.47 -6.62 8.71
C SER A 241 -7.24 -7.07 7.48
N GLU A 242 -8.11 -6.22 6.96
CA GLU A 242 -9.00 -6.50 5.83
C GLU A 242 -8.26 -6.58 4.48
N ALA A 243 -7.17 -5.82 4.33
CA ALA A 243 -6.36 -5.82 3.11
C ALA A 243 -5.26 -6.89 3.11
N GLY A 244 -4.90 -7.41 4.29
CA GLY A 244 -3.66 -8.15 4.43
C GLY A 244 -2.45 -7.28 4.13
N ARG A 245 -1.32 -7.88 3.84
CA ARG A 245 -0.07 -7.15 3.53
C ARG A 245 0.06 -6.92 2.04
N CYS A 246 0.22 -5.65 1.67
CA CYS A 246 0.26 -5.21 0.28
C CYS A 246 1.61 -4.53 -0.04
N LEU A 247 2.01 -4.62 -1.30
CA LEU A 247 3.16 -3.92 -1.88
C LEU A 247 2.84 -3.58 -3.33
N VAL A 248 3.09 -2.34 -3.71
CA VAL A 248 3.26 -1.97 -5.11
C VAL A 248 4.63 -1.37 -5.30
N MET A 249 5.27 -1.66 -6.42
CA MET A 249 6.54 -1.04 -6.76
C MET A 249 6.79 -1.05 -8.27
N GLN A 250 7.48 -0.02 -8.74
CA GLN A 250 8.16 0.02 -10.02
C GLN A 250 9.66 -0.18 -9.76
N ALA A 251 10.28 -1.07 -10.49
CA ALA A 251 11.72 -1.34 -10.38
C ALA A 251 12.30 -1.77 -11.71
N LYS A 252 13.63 -1.66 -11.87
CA LYS A 252 14.34 -2.25 -13.01
C LYS A 252 14.84 -3.66 -12.68
N VAL A 253 14.55 -4.60 -13.56
CA VAL A 253 15.08 -5.96 -13.54
C VAL A 253 15.75 -6.21 -14.89
N LEU A 254 17.05 -6.47 -14.92
CA LEU A 254 17.84 -6.63 -16.16
C LEU A 254 17.65 -5.45 -17.15
N SER A 255 17.69 -4.24 -16.74
CA SER A 255 17.43 -3.05 -17.57
C SER A 255 15.97 -2.86 -18.03
N ARG A 256 15.06 -3.78 -17.69
CA ARG A 256 13.64 -3.72 -18.03
C ARG A 256 12.86 -3.08 -16.87
N PRO A 257 12.14 -1.97 -17.09
CA PRO A 257 11.30 -1.38 -16.06
C PRO A 257 10.04 -2.23 -15.91
N VAL A 258 9.77 -2.70 -14.69
CA VAL A 258 8.60 -3.51 -14.38
C VAL A 258 7.77 -2.89 -13.26
N VAL A 259 6.46 -3.01 -13.34
CA VAL A 259 5.55 -2.70 -12.24
C VAL A 259 5.08 -4.00 -11.62
N MET A 260 5.21 -4.09 -10.30
CA MET A 260 4.80 -5.24 -9.49
C MET A 260 3.73 -4.82 -8.50
N VAL A 261 2.63 -5.56 -8.46
CA VAL A 261 1.53 -5.41 -7.50
C VAL A 261 1.35 -6.72 -6.75
N PHE A 262 1.41 -6.68 -5.43
CA PHE A 262 1.17 -7.81 -4.54
C PHE A 262 0.15 -7.41 -3.47
N LEU A 263 -1.01 -8.08 -3.42
CA LEU A 263 -2.06 -7.82 -2.45
C LEU A 263 -2.32 -9.06 -1.58
N ASP A 264 -2.67 -8.80 -0.32
CA ASP A 264 -2.99 -9.83 0.68
C ASP A 264 -1.91 -10.92 0.80
N SER A 265 -0.65 -10.52 0.97
CA SER A 265 0.42 -11.48 1.21
C SER A 265 0.41 -12.00 2.65
N VAL A 266 0.59 -13.31 2.80
CA VAL A 266 0.60 -14.00 4.11
C VAL A 266 1.92 -13.73 4.85
N GLY A 267 1.84 -13.26 6.10
CA GLY A 267 3.01 -13.04 6.94
C GLY A 267 3.70 -11.69 6.73
N LYS A 268 4.60 -11.35 7.67
CA LYS A 268 5.16 -9.97 7.78
C LYS A 268 6.09 -9.58 6.63
N VAL A 269 6.76 -10.54 5.99
CA VAL A 269 7.81 -10.28 5.00
C VAL A 269 7.53 -10.88 3.62
N SER A 270 6.49 -11.67 3.48
CA SER A 270 6.24 -12.50 2.28
C SER A 270 6.10 -11.67 1.01
N ARG A 271 5.42 -10.49 1.05
CA ARG A 271 5.32 -9.59 -0.11
C ARG A 271 6.67 -9.15 -0.69
N PHE A 272 7.70 -9.05 0.16
CA PHE A 272 9.07 -8.76 -0.27
C PHE A 272 9.75 -9.99 -0.84
N ALA A 273 9.50 -11.17 -0.25
CA ALA A 273 9.97 -12.44 -0.80
C ALA A 273 9.32 -12.74 -2.14
N ASP A 274 8.04 -12.39 -2.32
CA ASP A 274 7.34 -12.51 -3.60
C ASP A 274 8.01 -11.65 -4.68
N ALA A 275 8.36 -10.40 -4.36
CA ALA A 275 9.11 -9.54 -5.28
C ALA A 275 10.48 -10.15 -5.66
N VAL A 276 11.20 -10.75 -4.69
CA VAL A 276 12.47 -11.44 -4.95
C VAL A 276 12.27 -12.67 -5.84
N ARG A 277 11.21 -13.48 -5.62
CA ARG A 277 10.89 -14.63 -6.50
C ARG A 277 10.61 -14.20 -7.94
N VAL A 278 9.80 -13.14 -8.09
CA VAL A 278 9.51 -12.55 -9.41
C VAL A 278 10.79 -12.07 -10.08
N ARG A 279 11.66 -11.36 -9.36
CA ARG A 279 12.95 -10.91 -9.90
C ARG A 279 13.81 -12.09 -10.39
N HIS A 280 14.01 -13.11 -9.54
CA HIS A 280 14.78 -14.30 -9.91
C HIS A 280 14.16 -15.04 -11.10
N TRP A 281 12.85 -15.11 -11.15
CA TRP A 281 12.17 -15.72 -12.28
C TRP A 281 12.42 -14.93 -13.58
N LEU A 282 12.28 -13.60 -13.56
CA LEU A 282 12.57 -12.76 -14.72
C LEU A 282 14.03 -12.88 -15.17
N GLU A 283 14.98 -12.93 -14.23
CA GLU A 283 16.41 -13.04 -14.51
C GLU A 283 16.76 -14.40 -15.16
N ASN A 284 16.06 -15.49 -14.82
CA ASN A 284 16.38 -16.86 -15.26
C ASN A 284 15.52 -17.37 -16.42
N SER A 285 14.36 -16.77 -16.69
CA SER A 285 13.41 -17.26 -17.71
C SER A 285 13.73 -16.80 -19.13
N GLY A 286 14.76 -15.95 -19.32
CA GLY A 286 15.05 -15.34 -20.61
C GLY A 286 14.02 -14.28 -21.08
N ILE A 287 12.89 -14.14 -20.38
CA ILE A 287 11.84 -13.15 -20.67
C ILE A 287 12.41 -11.72 -20.60
N GLY A 288 13.45 -11.52 -19.80
CA GLY A 288 14.15 -10.22 -19.69
C GLY A 288 15.07 -9.89 -20.87
N LEU A 289 15.39 -10.83 -21.76
CA LEU A 289 16.38 -10.67 -22.83
C LEU A 289 15.75 -10.51 -24.22
N THR A 290 14.48 -10.90 -24.40
CA THR A 290 13.77 -10.77 -25.68
C THR A 290 12.82 -9.58 -25.62
N ARG A 291 13.19 -8.46 -26.29
CA ARG A 291 12.22 -7.46 -26.70
C ARG A 291 11.35 -8.09 -27.79
N SER A 292 10.27 -8.74 -27.44
CA SER A 292 9.25 -9.07 -28.44
C SER A 292 8.55 -7.78 -28.85
N ALA A 293 8.51 -7.55 -30.16
CA ALA A 293 7.71 -6.49 -30.76
C ALA A 293 6.24 -6.63 -30.32
N PRO A 294 5.48 -5.53 -30.22
CA PRO A 294 4.12 -5.55 -29.72
C PRO A 294 3.25 -6.43 -30.62
N SER A 295 2.80 -7.54 -30.12
CA SER A 295 1.80 -8.36 -30.79
C SER A 295 0.72 -8.78 -29.82
N VAL A 296 -0.48 -8.53 -30.29
CA VAL A 296 -1.82 -9.01 -29.92
C VAL A 296 -2.62 -8.01 -29.11
N SER A 297 -3.37 -7.22 -29.89
CA SER A 297 -4.69 -6.74 -29.49
C SER A 297 -5.49 -7.92 -28.90
N ILE A 298 -5.89 -7.80 -27.64
CA ILE A 298 -6.89 -8.70 -27.04
C ILE A 298 -8.17 -8.52 -27.86
N PRO A 299 -8.68 -9.54 -28.57
CA PRO A 299 -10.00 -9.43 -29.16
C PRO A 299 -10.95 -9.23 -28.00
N ALA A 300 -11.82 -8.21 -28.09
CA ALA A 300 -12.96 -8.09 -27.21
C ALA A 300 -13.78 -9.39 -27.35
N ALA A 301 -13.58 -10.31 -26.42
CA ALA A 301 -14.43 -11.48 -26.33
C ALA A 301 -15.85 -10.97 -26.10
N ALA A 302 -16.71 -11.20 -27.09
CA ALA A 302 -18.12 -10.94 -26.99
C ALA A 302 -18.66 -11.73 -25.78
N VAL A 303 -18.95 -11.04 -24.71
CA VAL A 303 -19.63 -11.61 -23.56
C VAL A 303 -21.06 -11.87 -23.99
N PRO A 304 -21.59 -13.10 -23.88
CA PRO A 304 -23.01 -13.36 -24.15
C PRO A 304 -23.84 -12.56 -23.14
N HIS A 305 -24.80 -11.82 -23.66
CA HIS A 305 -25.65 -10.89 -22.93
C HIS A 305 -26.80 -11.63 -22.15
N ALA A 306 -26.44 -12.69 -21.40
CA ALA A 306 -27.45 -13.42 -20.61
C ALA A 306 -26.75 -14.03 -19.39
N ALA A 307 -26.55 -13.23 -18.34
CA ALA A 307 -26.42 -13.57 -16.91
C ALA A 307 -25.66 -12.46 -16.16
N LEU A 308 -26.18 -11.25 -16.08
CA LEU A 308 -25.61 -10.16 -15.32
C LEU A 308 -26.69 -9.39 -14.56
N GLU A 309 -27.23 -10.03 -13.52
CA GLU A 309 -27.98 -9.32 -12.48
C GLU A 309 -27.39 -9.51 -11.06
N THR A 310 -26.10 -9.77 -10.94
CA THR A 310 -25.41 -9.65 -9.65
C THR A 310 -24.24 -8.70 -9.81
N ASN A 311 -24.49 -7.44 -9.47
CA ASN A 311 -23.45 -6.42 -9.40
C ASN A 311 -22.39 -6.83 -8.36
N PRO A 312 -21.14 -7.15 -8.75
CA PRO A 312 -20.07 -7.53 -7.81
C PRO A 312 -19.84 -6.47 -6.71
N ARG A 313 -20.16 -5.22 -7.01
CA ARG A 313 -20.11 -4.12 -6.03
C ARG A 313 -21.10 -4.30 -4.89
N ALA A 314 -22.30 -4.79 -5.16
CA ALA A 314 -23.31 -5.02 -4.13
C ALA A 314 -22.92 -6.16 -3.20
N ALA A 315 -22.26 -7.19 -3.72
CA ALA A 315 -21.76 -8.31 -2.92
C ALA A 315 -20.62 -7.87 -2.00
N ILE A 316 -19.70 -7.01 -2.48
CA ILE A 316 -18.59 -6.46 -1.68
C ILE A 316 -19.11 -5.52 -0.59
N GLU A 317 -20.10 -4.67 -0.91
CA GLU A 317 -20.70 -3.77 0.08
C GLU A 317 -21.54 -4.53 1.13
N ALA A 318 -22.21 -5.60 0.74
CA ALA A 318 -22.96 -6.46 1.64
C ALA A 318 -22.01 -7.23 2.59
N GLN A 319 -20.95 -7.82 2.07
CA GLN A 319 -19.93 -8.51 2.86
C GLN A 319 -19.15 -7.58 3.78
N ALA A 320 -18.82 -6.36 3.33
CA ALA A 320 -18.16 -5.38 4.19
C ALA A 320 -19.05 -4.96 5.37
N ARG A 321 -20.37 -4.90 5.21
CA ARG A 321 -21.33 -4.61 6.30
C ARG A 321 -21.47 -5.77 7.30
N GLU A 322 -21.32 -7.00 6.83
CA GLU A 322 -21.41 -8.19 7.68
C GLU A 322 -20.15 -8.40 8.54
N ILE A 323 -18.99 -7.99 8.03
CA ILE A 323 -17.70 -8.04 8.75
C ILE A 323 -17.60 -6.94 9.83
N MET A 324 -18.43 -5.89 9.74
CA MET A 324 -18.42 -4.76 10.68
C MET A 324 -19.49 -4.87 11.78
N ARG A 325 -20.27 -5.94 11.83
CA ARG A 325 -21.15 -6.32 12.95
C ARG A 325 -20.48 -7.37 13.81
#